data_cd66e96e694d6126858909fb4fbf3f3c
#
_entry.id   cd66e96e694d6126858909fb4fbf3f3c
#
_cell.length_a   1.000
_cell.length_b   1.000
_cell.length_c   1.000
_cell.angle_alpha   90.00
_cell.angle_beta   90.00
_cell.angle_gamma   90.00
#
_symmetry.space_group_name_H-M   'P 1'
#
loop_
_entity.id
_entity.type
_entity.pdbx_description
1 polymer ?
#
loop_
_entity_poly.entity_id
_entity_poly.type
_entity_poly.pdbx_seq_one_letter_code
_entity_poly.pdbx_strand_id
1 'polypeptide(L)'
;FVLPTGWNGRETANAILEQLKTRGYADAMRCVATGYGRICVDYADKIVTEITCHGKGGWAIFKKNMTIIDVGGQDTKMIKVIDGQVADFLMNDKCAAGTGKFIEVMATRLGADLNEMYEMAAHGQPLAISAMCTVFAESEVISHIGSGEIREDIAAGVIHSVASRVANLAAR
;
A
#
# COMPACT_ATOMS: atom_id res chain seq x y z
N PHE A 1 7.72 1.13 -18.14
CA PHE A 1 9.00 1.04 -17.42
C PHE A 1 8.76 0.92 -15.93
N VAL A 2 9.60 0.15 -15.25
CA VAL A 2 9.70 0.13 -13.80
C VAL A 2 11.17 0.36 -13.47
N LEU A 3 11.45 1.45 -12.75
CA LEU A 3 12.78 1.80 -12.29
C LEU A 3 12.76 1.97 -10.77
N PRO A 4 13.83 1.59 -10.05
CA PRO A 4 13.99 1.97 -8.66
C PRO A 4 14.02 3.49 -8.53
N THR A 5 13.27 4.04 -7.57
CA THR A 5 13.22 5.51 -7.36
C THR A 5 14.57 6.06 -6.92
N GLY A 6 15.40 5.26 -6.25
CA GLY A 6 16.68 5.67 -5.76
C GLY A 6 16.57 6.76 -4.68
N TRP A 7 17.63 7.57 -4.57
CA TRP A 7 17.69 8.66 -3.61
C TRP A 7 16.94 9.91 -4.07
N ASN A 8 16.82 10.12 -5.38
CA ASN A 8 16.26 11.35 -5.96
C ASN A 8 15.22 11.00 -7.01
N GLY A 9 13.93 11.16 -6.67
CA GLY A 9 12.81 10.87 -7.57
C GLY A 9 12.81 11.73 -8.85
N ARG A 10 13.37 12.94 -8.82
CA ARG A 10 13.48 13.82 -10.00
C ARG A 10 14.49 13.27 -11.01
N GLU A 11 15.64 12.74 -10.55
CA GLU A 11 16.62 12.10 -11.42
C GLU A 11 16.02 10.87 -12.10
N THR A 12 15.28 10.07 -11.35
CA THR A 12 14.57 8.89 -11.89
C THR A 12 13.49 9.29 -12.90
N ALA A 13 12.72 10.35 -12.63
CA ALA A 13 11.74 10.88 -13.58
C ALA A 13 12.43 11.34 -14.88
N ASN A 14 13.54 12.03 -14.80
CA ASN A 14 14.33 12.46 -15.98
C ASN A 14 14.89 11.27 -16.74
N ALA A 15 15.39 10.23 -16.06
CA ALA A 15 15.86 9.00 -16.70
C ALA A 15 14.74 8.29 -17.48
N ILE A 16 13.50 8.30 -16.93
CA ILE A 16 12.32 7.78 -17.64
C ILE A 16 12.04 8.63 -18.89
N LEU A 17 12.10 9.96 -18.79
CA LEU A 17 11.89 10.84 -19.93
C LEU A 17 12.89 10.56 -21.07
N GLU A 18 14.16 10.41 -20.73
CA GLU A 18 15.21 10.11 -21.74
C GLU A 18 14.98 8.74 -22.40
N GLN A 19 14.53 7.74 -21.65
CA GLN A 19 14.14 6.45 -22.24
C GLN A 19 12.92 6.57 -23.16
N LEU A 20 11.96 7.43 -22.84
CA LEU A 20 10.80 7.70 -23.70
C LEU A 20 11.23 8.41 -25.00
N LYS A 21 12.12 9.40 -24.91
CA LYS A 21 12.70 10.09 -26.09
C LYS A 21 13.42 9.12 -27.00
N THR A 22 14.29 8.28 -26.45
CA THR A 22 15.05 7.29 -27.24
C THR A 22 14.16 6.31 -27.98
N ARG A 23 12.96 6.04 -27.49
CA ARG A 23 11.96 5.17 -28.12
C ARG A 23 11.01 5.92 -29.07
N GLY A 24 11.22 7.22 -29.27
CA GLY A 24 10.41 8.02 -30.19
C GLY A 24 9.05 8.46 -29.66
N TYR A 25 8.85 8.41 -28.34
CA TYR A 25 7.56 8.78 -27.72
C TYR A 25 7.47 10.25 -27.27
N ALA A 26 8.59 11.01 -27.25
CA ALA A 26 8.64 12.32 -26.57
C ALA A 26 7.79 13.41 -27.24
N ASP A 27 7.62 13.38 -28.56
CA ASP A 27 7.05 14.52 -29.29
C ASP A 27 5.52 14.47 -29.43
N ALA A 28 4.89 13.37 -29.01
CA ALA A 28 3.44 13.15 -29.25
C ALA A 28 2.66 12.86 -27.95
N MET A 29 3.29 12.92 -26.78
CA MET A 29 2.68 12.42 -25.54
C MET A 29 2.21 13.53 -24.62
N ARG A 30 1.00 13.36 -24.08
CA ARG A 30 0.57 14.02 -22.86
C ARG A 30 1.04 13.23 -21.65
N CYS A 31 1.67 13.89 -20.69
CA CYS A 31 2.16 13.27 -19.46
C CYS A 31 1.26 13.63 -18.28
N VAL A 32 0.74 12.63 -17.60
CA VAL A 32 0.02 12.79 -16.33
C VAL A 32 0.80 12.10 -15.23
N ALA A 33 1.19 12.84 -14.21
CA ALA A 33 1.88 12.29 -13.04
C ALA A 33 0.93 12.04 -11.88
N THR A 34 1.11 10.92 -11.19
CA THR A 34 0.36 10.55 -9.99
C THR A 34 1.24 9.82 -8.97
N GLY A 35 0.67 9.47 -7.80
CA GLY A 35 1.39 8.86 -6.70
C GLY A 35 2.23 9.85 -5.89
N TYR A 36 3.01 9.35 -4.94
CA TYR A 36 3.84 10.19 -4.05
C TYR A 36 4.90 10.99 -4.82
N GLY A 37 5.50 10.38 -5.86
CA GLY A 37 6.54 11.01 -6.68
C GLY A 37 6.04 12.02 -7.71
N ARG A 38 4.73 12.24 -7.84
CA ARG A 38 4.14 13.10 -8.88
C ARG A 38 4.72 14.50 -8.96
N ILE A 39 5.15 15.06 -7.83
CA ILE A 39 5.74 16.40 -7.76
C ILE A 39 7.17 16.47 -8.27
N CYS A 40 7.81 15.31 -8.49
CA CYS A 40 9.16 15.21 -9.04
C CYS A 40 9.16 15.13 -10.58
N VAL A 41 8.00 15.08 -11.22
CA VAL A 41 7.85 14.94 -12.68
C VAL A 41 7.61 16.31 -13.29
N ASP A 42 8.69 17.08 -13.46
CA ASP A 42 8.63 18.48 -13.92
C ASP A 42 8.05 18.65 -15.34
N TYR A 43 8.10 17.58 -16.14
CA TYR A 43 7.56 17.55 -17.51
C TYR A 43 6.10 17.08 -17.58
N ALA A 44 5.43 16.90 -16.45
CA ALA A 44 4.03 16.50 -16.47
C ALA A 44 3.11 17.64 -16.91
N ASP A 45 2.27 17.41 -17.92
CA ASP A 45 1.21 18.34 -18.34
C ASP A 45 0.13 18.49 -17.26
N LYS A 46 -0.05 17.46 -16.44
CA LYS A 46 -1.05 17.44 -15.38
C LYS A 46 -0.61 16.55 -14.21
N ILE A 47 -0.88 17.05 -13.02
CA ILE A 47 -0.72 16.28 -11.77
C ILE A 47 -2.11 15.86 -11.27
N VAL A 48 -2.29 14.57 -10.97
CA VAL A 48 -3.54 14.01 -10.43
C VAL A 48 -3.21 13.21 -9.19
N THR A 49 -4.03 13.31 -8.15
CA THR A 49 -3.84 12.51 -6.94
C THR A 49 -4.14 11.04 -7.21
N GLU A 50 -3.46 10.13 -6.54
CA GLU A 50 -3.72 8.70 -6.65
C GLU A 50 -5.14 8.33 -6.20
N ILE A 51 -5.70 9.04 -5.20
CA ILE A 51 -7.09 8.87 -4.75
C ILE A 51 -8.06 9.09 -5.92
N THR A 52 -7.85 10.16 -6.71
CA THR A 52 -8.64 10.40 -7.92
C THR A 52 -8.48 9.30 -8.95
N CYS A 53 -7.24 8.82 -9.15
CA CYS A 53 -6.95 7.73 -10.09
C CYS A 53 -7.64 6.42 -9.66
N HIS A 54 -7.55 6.05 -8.38
CA HIS A 54 -8.22 4.85 -7.84
C HIS A 54 -9.74 4.96 -7.97
N GLY A 55 -10.33 6.12 -7.63
CA GLY A 55 -11.77 6.35 -7.79
C GLY A 55 -12.23 6.21 -9.25
N LYS A 56 -11.50 6.80 -10.18
CA LYS A 56 -11.79 6.68 -11.62
C LYS A 56 -11.59 5.26 -12.14
N GLY A 57 -10.53 4.58 -11.72
CA GLY A 57 -10.25 3.19 -12.08
C GLY A 57 -11.33 2.25 -11.59
N GLY A 58 -11.71 2.34 -10.31
CA GLY A 58 -12.80 1.56 -9.73
C GLY A 58 -14.12 1.77 -10.47
N TRP A 59 -14.48 3.03 -10.74
CA TRP A 59 -15.67 3.33 -11.53
C TRP A 59 -15.60 2.77 -12.95
N ALA A 60 -14.45 2.84 -13.61
CA ALA A 60 -14.29 2.32 -14.96
C ALA A 60 -14.54 0.81 -15.04
N ILE A 61 -14.14 0.07 -13.98
CA ILE A 61 -14.28 -1.39 -13.90
C ILE A 61 -15.70 -1.79 -13.50
N PHE A 62 -16.23 -1.22 -12.41
CA PHE A 62 -17.44 -1.71 -11.77
C PHE A 62 -18.71 -0.96 -12.14
N LYS A 63 -18.63 0.28 -12.63
CA LYS A 63 -19.77 1.13 -13.04
C LYS A 63 -20.88 1.27 -12.00
N LYS A 64 -20.53 1.30 -10.72
CA LYS A 64 -21.46 1.44 -9.60
C LYS A 64 -20.86 2.24 -8.47
N ASN A 65 -21.69 2.79 -7.60
CA ASN A 65 -21.25 3.43 -6.37
C ASN A 65 -20.60 2.39 -5.45
N MET A 66 -19.48 2.75 -4.84
CA MET A 66 -18.66 1.84 -4.03
C MET A 66 -17.79 2.58 -3.03
N THR A 67 -17.30 1.83 -2.06
CA THR A 67 -16.12 2.20 -1.27
C THR A 67 -14.95 1.32 -1.69
N ILE A 68 -13.85 1.95 -2.09
CA ILE A 68 -12.58 1.28 -2.40
C ILE A 68 -11.76 1.25 -1.13
N ILE A 69 -11.29 0.07 -0.75
CA ILE A 69 -10.30 -0.15 0.30
C ILE A 69 -8.97 -0.41 -0.40
N ASP A 70 -8.04 0.53 -0.26
CA ASP A 70 -6.70 0.46 -0.83
C ASP A 70 -5.69 0.30 0.31
N VAL A 71 -5.06 -0.87 0.39
CA VAL A 71 -4.01 -1.16 1.38
C VAL A 71 -2.68 -1.12 0.65
N GLY A 72 -2.07 0.03 0.65
CA GLY A 72 -0.76 0.26 0.04
C GLY A 72 0.41 -0.13 0.93
N GLY A 73 1.62 -0.05 0.38
CA GLY A 73 2.85 -0.31 1.12
C GLY A 73 3.14 0.74 2.20
N GLN A 74 2.75 2.00 1.98
CA GLN A 74 3.07 3.12 2.88
C GLN A 74 1.84 3.69 3.59
N ASP A 75 0.66 3.49 3.04
CA ASP A 75 -0.59 4.05 3.54
C ASP A 75 -1.77 3.11 3.29
N THR A 76 -2.91 3.44 3.88
CA THR A 76 -4.17 2.75 3.64
C THR A 76 -5.26 3.79 3.45
N LYS A 77 -6.07 3.61 2.41
CA LYS A 77 -7.12 4.56 2.03
C LYS A 77 -8.47 3.88 1.93
N MET A 78 -9.50 4.60 2.38
CA MET A 78 -10.91 4.33 2.10
C MET A 78 -11.39 5.42 1.17
N ILE A 79 -11.84 5.07 -0.03
CA ILE A 79 -12.25 6.04 -1.06
C ILE A 79 -13.69 5.78 -1.43
N LYS A 80 -14.58 6.71 -1.08
CA LYS A 80 -16.00 6.64 -1.42
C LYS A 80 -16.22 7.21 -2.81
N VAL A 81 -16.76 6.39 -3.71
CA VAL A 81 -17.05 6.76 -5.09
C VAL A 81 -18.55 6.77 -5.32
N ILE A 82 -19.08 7.92 -5.75
CA ILE A 82 -20.49 8.13 -6.11
C ILE A 82 -20.53 8.75 -7.50
N ASP A 83 -21.31 8.15 -8.40
CA ASP A 83 -21.51 8.60 -9.78
C ASP A 83 -20.19 8.90 -10.53
N GLY A 84 -19.18 8.05 -10.28
CA GLY A 84 -17.87 8.14 -10.91
C GLY A 84 -16.97 9.27 -10.37
N GLN A 85 -17.35 9.90 -9.27
CA GLN A 85 -16.56 10.91 -8.60
C GLN A 85 -16.14 10.44 -7.20
N VAL A 86 -14.97 10.85 -6.75
CA VAL A 86 -14.58 10.69 -5.35
C VAL A 86 -15.42 11.65 -4.51
N ALA A 87 -16.33 11.12 -3.72
CA ALA A 87 -17.21 11.91 -2.85
C ALA A 87 -16.55 12.20 -1.50
N ASP A 88 -15.77 11.24 -0.97
CA ASP A 88 -15.07 11.37 0.30
C ASP A 88 -13.92 10.37 0.37
N PHE A 89 -12.95 10.59 1.27
CA PHE A 89 -11.90 9.63 1.55
C PHE A 89 -11.35 9.78 2.97
N LEU A 90 -10.88 8.66 3.51
CA LEU A 90 -10.10 8.59 4.74
C LEU A 90 -8.76 7.95 4.43
N MET A 91 -7.71 8.40 5.10
CA MET A 91 -6.35 7.89 4.88
C MET A 91 -5.59 7.73 6.20
N ASN A 92 -4.88 6.61 6.31
CA ASN A 92 -3.81 6.41 7.29
C ASN A 92 -2.47 6.48 6.54
N ASP A 93 -1.82 7.61 6.62
CA ASP A 93 -0.51 7.91 6.01
C ASP A 93 0.60 8.22 7.02
N LYS A 94 0.27 8.18 8.34
CA LYS A 94 1.17 8.57 9.42
C LYS A 94 1.69 7.39 10.24
N CYS A 95 1.10 6.22 10.06
CA CYS A 95 1.43 5.05 10.85
C CYS A 95 1.51 3.80 9.95
N ALA A 96 2.66 3.11 9.96
CA ALA A 96 2.84 1.89 9.20
C ALA A 96 1.89 0.76 9.64
N ALA A 97 1.40 0.78 10.88
CA ALA A 97 0.42 -0.16 11.36
C ALA A 97 -0.89 -0.08 10.53
N GLY A 98 -1.32 -1.19 9.98
CA GLY A 98 -2.46 -1.25 9.06
C GLY A 98 -2.10 -1.01 7.59
N THR A 99 -0.81 -1.08 7.23
CA THR A 99 -0.30 -0.96 5.86
C THR A 99 0.51 -2.19 5.46
N GLY A 100 0.81 -2.32 4.17
CA GLY A 100 1.67 -3.39 3.65
C GLY A 100 3.07 -3.39 4.28
N LYS A 101 3.61 -2.22 4.66
CA LYS A 101 4.91 -2.12 5.34
C LYS A 101 4.94 -2.83 6.69
N PHE A 102 3.83 -2.80 7.43
CA PHE A 102 3.70 -3.57 8.66
C PHE A 102 3.83 -5.08 8.39
N ILE A 103 3.13 -5.58 7.37
CA ILE A 103 3.17 -6.99 6.99
C ILE A 103 4.59 -7.39 6.56
N GLU A 104 5.25 -6.56 5.75
CA GLU A 104 6.62 -6.80 5.28
C GLU A 104 7.64 -6.90 6.43
N VAL A 105 7.55 -6.00 7.42
CA VAL A 105 8.41 -6.03 8.61
C VAL A 105 8.18 -7.32 9.39
N MET A 106 6.92 -7.71 9.63
CA MET A 106 6.60 -8.92 10.39
C MET A 106 6.97 -10.19 9.64
N ALA A 107 6.78 -10.26 8.32
CA ALA A 107 7.22 -11.36 7.48
C ALA A 107 8.74 -11.56 7.61
N THR A 108 9.52 -10.47 7.54
CA THR A 108 10.98 -10.51 7.74
C THR A 108 11.35 -11.10 9.11
N ARG A 109 10.61 -10.76 10.19
CA ARG A 109 10.85 -11.31 11.54
C ARG A 109 10.51 -12.81 11.64
N LEU A 110 9.54 -13.26 10.87
CA LEU A 110 9.20 -14.68 10.74
C LEU A 110 10.15 -15.43 9.78
N GLY A 111 11.11 -14.76 9.13
CA GLY A 111 11.99 -15.36 8.14
C GLY A 111 11.23 -15.83 6.90
N ALA A 112 10.25 -15.04 6.46
CA ALA A 112 9.36 -15.31 5.35
C ALA A 112 9.32 -14.16 4.35
N ASP A 113 9.00 -14.46 3.08
CA ASP A 113 8.55 -13.47 2.13
C ASP A 113 7.02 -13.20 2.27
N LEU A 114 6.48 -12.28 1.46
CA LEU A 114 5.06 -11.93 1.55
C LEU A 114 4.12 -13.06 1.12
N ASN A 115 4.54 -13.91 0.16
CA ASN A 115 3.73 -15.05 -0.28
C ASN A 115 3.71 -16.13 0.79
N GLU A 116 4.89 -16.45 1.36
CA GLU A 116 5.01 -17.39 2.48
C GLU A 116 4.22 -16.91 3.70
N MET A 117 4.25 -15.59 3.98
CA MET A 117 3.47 -14.98 5.05
C MET A 117 1.96 -15.17 4.84
N TYR A 118 1.48 -15.01 3.60
CA TYR A 118 0.08 -15.26 3.25
C TYR A 118 -0.30 -16.73 3.44
N GLU A 119 0.51 -17.65 2.92
CA GLU A 119 0.25 -19.08 3.04
C GLU A 119 0.21 -19.53 4.52
N MET A 120 1.16 -19.07 5.33
CA MET A 120 1.15 -19.35 6.77
C MET A 120 -0.13 -18.82 7.42
N ALA A 121 -0.47 -17.55 7.17
CA ALA A 121 -1.64 -16.92 7.78
C ALA A 121 -2.96 -17.59 7.39
N ALA A 122 -3.04 -18.16 6.18
CA ALA A 122 -4.21 -18.88 5.70
C ALA A 122 -4.47 -20.21 6.45
N HIS A 123 -3.44 -20.79 7.06
CA HIS A 123 -3.51 -22.07 7.76
C HIS A 123 -3.45 -21.92 9.29
N GLY A 124 -3.06 -20.75 9.81
CA GLY A 124 -2.91 -20.48 11.23
C GLY A 124 -4.20 -20.08 11.94
N GLN A 125 -4.18 -20.21 13.28
CA GLN A 125 -5.21 -19.65 14.17
C GLN A 125 -4.70 -18.30 14.71
N PRO A 126 -5.42 -17.18 14.53
CA PRO A 126 -4.88 -15.86 14.85
C PRO A 126 -4.52 -15.70 16.33
N LEU A 127 -3.25 -15.54 16.65
CA LEU A 127 -2.81 -15.07 17.95
C LEU A 127 -3.14 -13.58 18.11
N ALA A 128 -3.43 -13.17 19.32
CA ALA A 128 -3.68 -11.76 19.62
C ALA A 128 -2.40 -10.95 19.48
N ILE A 129 -2.35 -10.02 18.53
CA ILE A 129 -1.31 -8.98 18.42
C ILE A 129 -1.93 -7.68 18.91
N SER A 130 -1.62 -7.33 20.16
CA SER A 130 -2.28 -6.23 20.89
C SER A 130 -1.66 -4.86 20.59
N ALA A 131 -0.38 -4.83 20.28
CA ALA A 131 0.36 -3.60 20.09
C ALA A 131 -0.12 -2.78 18.90
N MET A 132 -0.44 -1.51 19.15
CA MET A 132 -0.90 -0.58 18.12
C MET A 132 0.24 -0.02 17.25
N CYS A 133 1.41 0.11 17.80
CA CYS A 133 2.61 0.62 17.10
C CYS A 133 3.41 -0.54 16.51
N THR A 134 3.90 -0.37 15.28
CA THR A 134 4.72 -1.37 14.58
C THR A 134 5.92 -1.82 15.39
N VAL A 135 6.60 -0.91 16.10
CA VAL A 135 7.78 -1.23 16.92
C VAL A 135 7.42 -2.15 18.09
N PHE A 136 6.32 -1.89 18.78
CA PHE A 136 5.86 -2.73 19.88
C PHE A 136 5.28 -4.06 19.38
N ALA A 137 4.56 -4.05 18.27
CA ALA A 137 4.07 -5.28 17.64
C ALA A 137 5.21 -6.19 17.18
N GLU A 138 6.32 -5.60 16.69
CA GLU A 138 7.53 -6.35 16.36
C GLU A 138 8.11 -7.05 17.60
N SER A 139 8.19 -6.35 18.73
CA SER A 139 8.64 -6.94 19.99
C SER A 139 7.71 -8.04 20.50
N GLU A 140 6.40 -7.87 20.33
CA GLU A 140 5.39 -8.87 20.67
C GLU A 140 5.52 -10.12 19.80
N VAL A 141 5.70 -9.98 18.49
CA VAL A 141 5.95 -11.08 17.55
C VAL A 141 7.24 -11.83 17.93
N ILE A 142 8.32 -11.11 18.22
CA ILE A 142 9.59 -11.74 18.69
C ILE A 142 9.37 -12.52 19.98
N SER A 143 8.56 -12.01 20.90
CA SER A 143 8.21 -12.70 22.16
C SER A 143 7.45 -14.00 21.89
N HIS A 144 6.48 -14.01 20.97
CA HIS A 144 5.75 -15.21 20.57
C HIS A 144 6.68 -16.24 19.94
N ILE A 145 7.61 -15.84 19.07
CA ILE A 145 8.64 -16.71 18.51
C ILE A 145 9.49 -17.33 19.64
N GLY A 146 9.94 -16.51 20.60
CA GLY A 146 10.74 -16.94 21.74
C GLY A 146 10.01 -17.91 22.68
N SER A 147 8.68 -17.80 22.76
CA SER A 147 7.82 -18.69 23.54
C SER A 147 7.50 -20.00 22.82
N GLY A 148 7.93 -20.17 21.56
CA GLY A 148 7.72 -21.40 20.78
C GLY A 148 6.33 -21.52 20.17
N GLU A 149 5.62 -20.40 20.01
CA GLU A 149 4.33 -20.37 19.33
C GLU A 149 4.47 -20.77 17.85
N ILE A 150 3.40 -21.30 17.29
CA ILE A 150 3.36 -21.78 15.91
C ILE A 150 3.46 -20.60 14.94
N ARG A 151 4.35 -20.68 13.95
CA ARG A 151 4.62 -19.58 12.99
C ARG A 151 3.36 -19.17 12.22
N GLU A 152 2.56 -20.14 11.83
CA GLU A 152 1.29 -19.95 11.13
C GLU A 152 0.30 -19.13 11.97
N ASP A 153 0.24 -19.40 13.28
CA ASP A 153 -0.65 -18.70 14.20
C ASP A 153 -0.20 -17.25 14.43
N ILE A 154 1.12 -17.02 14.53
CA ILE A 154 1.69 -15.68 14.60
C ILE A 154 1.38 -14.91 13.30
N ALA A 155 1.59 -15.54 12.14
CA ALA A 155 1.30 -14.94 10.84
C ALA A 155 -0.18 -14.57 10.70
N ALA A 156 -1.09 -15.47 11.09
CA ALA A 156 -2.53 -15.22 11.11
C ALA A 156 -2.88 -14.06 12.05
N GLY A 157 -2.25 -13.97 13.22
CA GLY A 157 -2.42 -12.86 14.17
C GLY A 157 -2.00 -11.50 13.58
N VAL A 158 -0.88 -11.45 12.86
CA VAL A 158 -0.38 -10.26 12.17
C VAL A 158 -1.40 -9.80 11.11
N ILE A 159 -1.83 -10.70 10.23
CA ILE A 159 -2.81 -10.37 9.18
C ILE A 159 -4.15 -9.92 9.79
N HIS A 160 -4.62 -10.61 10.81
CA HIS A 160 -5.85 -10.25 11.53
C HIS A 160 -5.75 -8.84 12.18
N SER A 161 -4.59 -8.50 12.75
CA SER A 161 -4.34 -7.16 13.30
C SER A 161 -4.46 -6.06 12.24
N VAL A 162 -3.90 -6.28 11.04
CA VAL A 162 -4.02 -5.34 9.91
C VAL A 162 -5.48 -5.24 9.46
N ALA A 163 -6.16 -6.37 9.25
CA ALA A 163 -7.56 -6.39 8.82
C ALA A 163 -8.48 -5.64 9.80
N SER A 164 -8.27 -5.82 11.10
CA SER A 164 -9.02 -5.14 12.15
C SER A 164 -8.82 -3.62 12.10
N ARG A 165 -7.60 -3.14 11.84
CA ARG A 165 -7.29 -1.70 11.69
C ARG A 165 -7.95 -1.10 10.46
N VAL A 166 -7.89 -1.82 9.34
CA VAL A 166 -8.54 -1.44 8.09
C VAL A 166 -10.05 -1.35 8.29
N ALA A 167 -10.67 -2.34 8.94
CA ALA A 167 -12.08 -2.33 9.28
C ALA A 167 -12.46 -1.15 10.19
N ASN A 168 -11.65 -0.87 11.20
CA ASN A 168 -11.87 0.28 12.10
C ASN A 168 -11.71 1.63 11.39
N LEU A 169 -10.85 1.74 10.37
CA LEU A 169 -10.76 2.93 9.52
C LEU A 169 -12.02 3.09 8.66
N ALA A 170 -12.55 1.99 8.13
CA ALA A 170 -13.75 1.98 7.29
C ALA A 170 -15.05 2.27 8.07
N ALA A 171 -15.06 2.07 9.37
CA ALA A 171 -16.22 2.31 10.24
C ALA A 171 -16.40 3.79 10.67
N ARG A 172 -15.46 4.66 10.32
CA ARG A 172 -15.49 6.12 10.59
C ARG A 172 -16.24 6.87 9.53
#